data_8b912db82d693b77f1f742ea1a8e0e21
#
_entry.id   8b912db82d693b77f1f742ea1a8e0e21
#
_cell.length_a   1.000
_cell.length_b   1.000
_cell.length_c   1.000
_cell.angle_alpha   90.00
_cell.angle_beta   90.00
_cell.angle_gamma   90.00
#
_symmetry.space_group_name_H-M   'P 1'
#
loop_
_entity.id
_entity.type
_entity.pdbx_description
1 polymer ?
#
loop_
_entity_poly.entity_id
_entity_poly.type
_entity_poly.pdbx_seq_one_letter_code
_entity_poly.pdbx_strand_id
1 'polypeptide(L)'
;MKITPPPMRLVIIESPYAGDVERNVRYARLCVRDSLLRGEAPIASHLLYTQGGILDDAVPNERAQGINAGLAWGKRADATVVYDDLGISAGMRLGIDAAHFAGRVVEWRKLPQYLIDEMDGFKAREAAQ
;
A
#
# COMPACT_ATOMS: atom_id res chain seq x y z
N MET A 1 6.85 29.90 7.93
CA MET A 1 6.19 29.52 6.69
C MET A 1 4.81 28.96 6.99
N LYS A 2 3.82 29.43 6.28
CA LYS A 2 2.46 28.96 6.43
C LYS A 2 2.20 27.82 5.42
N ILE A 3 1.79 26.66 5.92
CA ILE A 3 1.48 25.52 5.06
C ILE A 3 -0.03 25.46 4.87
N THR A 4 -0.48 25.61 3.63
CA THR A 4 -1.87 25.43 3.26
C THR A 4 -1.95 24.21 2.32
N PRO A 5 -2.50 23.07 2.77
CA PRO A 5 -2.56 21.91 1.90
C PRO A 5 -3.53 22.15 0.74
N PRO A 6 -3.15 21.81 -0.50
CA PRO A 6 -4.10 21.81 -1.60
C PRO A 6 -5.14 20.71 -1.38
N PRO A 7 -6.32 20.78 -2.02
CA PRO A 7 -7.25 19.66 -2.02
C PRO A 7 -6.55 18.43 -2.58
N MET A 8 -6.50 17.34 -1.79
CA MET A 8 -5.88 16.09 -2.19
C MET A 8 -6.88 14.97 -2.07
N ARG A 9 -6.84 14.07 -3.02
CA ARG A 9 -7.63 12.86 -3.00
C ARG A 9 -7.02 11.90 -1.99
N LEU A 10 -7.85 11.41 -1.06
CA LEU A 10 -7.42 10.45 -0.04
C LEU A 10 -7.56 9.05 -0.61
N VAL A 11 -6.48 8.30 -0.70
CA VAL A 11 -6.50 6.97 -1.31
C VAL A 11 -5.90 5.90 -0.39
N ILE A 12 -6.50 4.72 -0.43
CA ILE A 12 -5.96 3.53 0.21
C ILE A 12 -5.15 2.77 -0.83
N ILE A 13 -3.91 2.47 -0.50
CA ILE A 13 -3.03 1.65 -1.35
C ILE A 13 -3.26 0.18 -1.04
N GLU A 14 -3.58 -0.62 -2.07
CA GLU A 14 -3.56 -2.08 -1.99
C GLU A 14 -2.37 -2.61 -2.76
N SER A 15 -1.51 -3.34 -2.07
CA SER A 15 -0.36 -4.05 -2.62
C SER A 15 -0.03 -5.23 -1.72
N PRO A 16 0.75 -6.24 -2.18
CA PRO A 16 1.03 -7.42 -1.38
C PRO A 16 1.89 -7.11 -0.15
N TYR A 17 1.72 -7.91 0.90
CA TYR A 17 2.60 -7.90 2.07
C TYR A 17 3.14 -9.30 2.40
N ALA A 18 2.25 -10.24 2.75
CA ALA A 18 2.64 -11.60 3.15
C ALA A 18 3.35 -12.34 2.01
N GLY A 19 4.21 -13.29 2.37
CA GLY A 19 5.03 -14.03 1.43
C GLY A 19 6.45 -13.51 1.42
N ASP A 20 6.93 -13.00 0.31
CA ASP A 20 8.22 -12.32 0.23
C ASP A 20 8.09 -10.89 0.79
N VAL A 21 8.09 -10.78 2.11
CA VAL A 21 7.83 -9.52 2.83
C VAL A 21 8.81 -8.44 2.42
N GLU A 22 10.09 -8.76 2.30
CA GLU A 22 11.12 -7.77 1.96
C GLU A 22 10.87 -7.16 0.58
N ARG A 23 10.60 -8.00 -0.42
CA ARG A 23 10.25 -7.53 -1.77
C ARG A 23 8.95 -6.73 -1.73
N ASN A 24 7.94 -7.22 -1.03
CA ASN A 24 6.62 -6.61 -0.96
C ASN A 24 6.68 -5.24 -0.28
N VAL A 25 7.51 -5.07 0.74
CA VAL A 25 7.71 -3.78 1.40
C VAL A 25 8.36 -2.77 0.45
N ARG A 26 9.38 -3.18 -0.31
CA ARG A 26 10.00 -2.31 -1.31
C ARG A 26 9.00 -1.88 -2.38
N TYR A 27 8.21 -2.83 -2.87
CA TYR A 27 7.17 -2.56 -3.84
C TYR A 27 6.12 -1.57 -3.31
N ALA A 28 5.63 -1.81 -2.10
CA ALA A 28 4.63 -0.94 -1.46
C ALA A 28 5.15 0.50 -1.28
N ARG A 29 6.42 0.65 -0.92
CA ARG A 29 7.04 1.98 -0.81
C ARG A 29 7.03 2.72 -2.14
N LEU A 30 7.29 2.01 -3.24
CA LEU A 30 7.23 2.60 -4.59
C LEU A 30 5.80 2.96 -4.97
N CYS A 31 4.81 2.16 -4.57
CA CYS A 31 3.40 2.47 -4.81
C CYS A 31 2.99 3.75 -4.06
N VAL A 32 3.41 3.91 -2.81
CA VAL A 32 3.17 5.14 -2.04
C VAL A 32 3.84 6.33 -2.73
N ARG A 33 5.09 6.17 -3.19
CA ARG A 33 5.79 7.22 -3.92
C ARG A 33 5.06 7.60 -5.20
N ASP A 34 4.61 6.64 -5.98
CA ASP A 34 3.86 6.90 -7.21
C ASP A 34 2.59 7.68 -6.94
N SER A 35 1.84 7.28 -5.91
CA SER A 35 0.61 7.98 -5.52
C SER A 35 0.89 9.42 -5.09
N LEU A 36 1.93 9.66 -4.30
CA LEU A 36 2.34 11.01 -3.90
C LEU A 36 2.72 11.86 -5.12
N LEU A 37 3.44 11.28 -6.08
CA LEU A 37 3.82 11.98 -7.31
C LEU A 37 2.61 12.34 -8.18
N ARG A 38 1.50 11.61 -8.05
CA ARG A 38 0.23 11.95 -8.70
C ARG A 38 -0.52 13.07 -7.98
N GLY A 39 -0.04 13.54 -6.82
CA GLY A 39 -0.69 14.57 -6.03
C GLY A 39 -1.77 14.03 -5.09
N GLU A 40 -1.77 12.75 -4.81
CA GLU A 40 -2.70 12.11 -3.88
C GLU A 40 -2.13 12.03 -2.47
N ALA A 41 -2.99 11.80 -1.49
CA ALA A 41 -2.60 11.53 -0.11
C ALA A 41 -2.85 10.05 0.20
N PRO A 42 -1.82 9.18 0.05
CA PRO A 42 -1.98 7.74 0.19
C PRO A 42 -1.80 7.25 1.63
N ILE A 43 -2.53 6.18 1.96
CA ILE A 43 -2.29 5.37 3.15
C ILE A 43 -2.09 3.92 2.71
N ALA A 44 -1.00 3.31 3.19
CA ALA A 44 -0.71 1.89 3.04
C ALA A 44 -0.62 1.27 4.45
N SER A 45 -1.76 0.79 4.96
CA SER A 45 -1.84 0.25 6.33
C SER A 45 -0.89 -0.92 6.56
N HIS A 46 -0.68 -1.74 5.53
CA HIS A 46 0.25 -2.88 5.58
C HIS A 46 1.73 -2.47 5.66
N LEU A 47 2.07 -1.21 5.41
CA LEU A 47 3.41 -0.68 5.71
C LEU A 47 3.46 -0.07 7.10
N LEU A 48 2.42 0.66 7.47
CA LEU A 48 2.41 1.43 8.72
C LEU A 48 2.32 0.51 9.94
N TYR A 49 1.36 -0.40 9.95
CA TYR A 49 1.09 -1.19 11.14
C TYR A 49 1.98 -2.42 11.31
N THR A 50 2.74 -2.78 10.29
CA THR A 50 3.65 -3.94 10.33
C THR A 50 5.07 -3.57 10.74
N GLN A 51 5.33 -2.31 11.03
CA GLN A 51 6.64 -1.89 11.48
C GLN A 51 6.97 -2.46 12.87
N GLY A 52 8.25 -2.71 13.11
CA GLY A 52 8.72 -3.27 14.37
C GLY A 52 8.23 -2.46 15.57
N GLY A 53 7.68 -3.15 16.55
CA GLY A 53 7.13 -2.53 17.75
C GLY A 53 5.68 -2.09 17.64
N ILE A 54 5.05 -2.24 16.48
CA ILE A 54 3.62 -1.90 16.28
C ILE A 54 2.78 -3.17 16.31
N LEU A 55 2.68 -3.90 15.20
CA LEU A 55 1.97 -5.17 15.15
C LEU A 55 2.83 -6.21 14.43
N ASP A 56 2.74 -7.45 14.90
CA ASP A 56 3.39 -8.59 14.25
C ASP A 56 2.37 -9.30 13.34
N ASP A 57 2.56 -9.19 12.04
CA ASP A 57 1.67 -9.77 11.04
C ASP A 57 1.62 -11.31 11.09
N ALA A 58 2.62 -11.95 11.69
CA ALA A 58 2.65 -13.40 11.88
C ALA A 58 1.74 -13.86 13.03
N VAL A 59 1.29 -12.95 13.90
CA VAL A 59 0.37 -13.24 15.01
C VAL A 59 -1.06 -12.98 14.53
N PRO A 60 -1.94 -14.01 14.48
CA PRO A 60 -3.28 -13.86 13.86
C PRO A 60 -4.12 -12.72 14.42
N ASN A 61 -4.14 -12.53 15.75
CA ASN A 61 -4.90 -11.45 16.37
C ASN A 61 -4.33 -10.07 16.02
N GLU A 62 -3.02 -9.93 15.94
CA GLU A 62 -2.37 -8.67 15.57
C GLU A 62 -2.58 -8.36 14.09
N ARG A 63 -2.49 -9.39 13.23
CA ARG A 63 -2.80 -9.25 11.81
C ARG A 63 -4.25 -8.77 11.61
N ALA A 64 -5.21 -9.37 12.30
CA ALA A 64 -6.61 -8.97 12.23
C ALA A 64 -6.80 -7.53 12.69
N GLN A 65 -6.13 -7.12 13.74
CA GLN A 65 -6.19 -5.75 14.26
C GLN A 65 -5.68 -4.74 13.22
N GLY A 66 -4.57 -5.04 12.56
CA GLY A 66 -4.01 -4.18 11.50
C GLY A 66 -4.92 -4.08 10.28
N ILE A 67 -5.51 -5.20 9.86
CA ILE A 67 -6.47 -5.22 8.74
C ILE A 67 -7.70 -4.37 9.11
N ASN A 68 -8.24 -4.54 10.30
CA ASN A 68 -9.41 -3.78 10.75
C ASN A 68 -9.13 -2.28 10.82
N ALA A 69 -7.95 -1.89 11.29
CA ALA A 69 -7.55 -0.48 11.32
C ALA A 69 -7.46 0.10 9.90
N GLY A 70 -6.87 -0.65 8.96
CA GLY A 70 -6.80 -0.25 7.56
C GLY A 70 -8.18 -0.09 6.93
N LEU A 71 -9.08 -1.03 7.20
CA LEU A 71 -10.48 -0.96 6.71
C LEU A 71 -11.21 0.25 7.29
N ALA A 72 -10.94 0.60 8.55
CA ALA A 72 -11.52 1.79 9.20
C ALA A 72 -11.07 3.08 8.49
N TRP A 73 -9.80 3.20 8.15
CA TRP A 73 -9.29 4.33 7.35
C TRP A 73 -9.97 4.37 5.98
N GLY A 74 -10.17 3.22 5.37
CA GLY A 74 -10.83 3.09 4.08
C GLY A 74 -12.20 3.75 4.00
N LYS A 75 -12.95 3.76 5.10
CA LYS A 75 -14.27 4.41 5.15
C LYS A 75 -14.22 5.91 4.91
N ARG A 76 -13.06 6.53 5.08
CA ARG A 76 -12.86 7.97 4.89
C ARG A 76 -12.14 8.29 3.58
N ALA A 77 -11.68 7.29 2.85
CA ALA A 77 -10.95 7.49 1.61
C ALA A 77 -11.88 7.74 0.44
N ASP A 78 -11.37 8.50 -0.53
CA ASP A 78 -12.08 8.77 -1.79
C ASP A 78 -12.00 7.58 -2.75
N ALA A 79 -10.91 6.80 -2.67
CA ALA A 79 -10.69 5.66 -3.54
C ALA A 79 -9.76 4.63 -2.90
N THR A 80 -9.85 3.40 -3.39
CA THR A 80 -8.86 2.36 -3.18
C THR A 80 -8.10 2.19 -4.50
N VAL A 81 -6.76 2.29 -4.44
CA VAL A 81 -5.91 2.13 -5.62
C VAL A 81 -5.11 0.83 -5.48
N VAL A 82 -5.22 -0.02 -6.48
CA VAL A 82 -4.67 -1.38 -6.47
C VAL A 82 -3.49 -1.43 -7.44
N TYR A 83 -2.30 -1.65 -6.88
CA TYR A 83 -1.08 -1.85 -7.67
C TYR A 83 -0.86 -3.34 -7.83
N ASP A 84 -1.04 -3.84 -9.04
CA ASP A 84 -1.12 -5.28 -9.31
C ASP A 84 0.05 -5.85 -10.11
N ASP A 85 1.18 -5.14 -10.17
CA ASP A 85 2.37 -5.64 -10.87
C ASP A 85 2.83 -7.01 -10.35
N LEU A 86 2.63 -7.26 -9.06
CA LEU A 86 3.01 -8.52 -8.41
C LEU A 86 1.81 -9.46 -8.18
N GLY A 87 0.65 -9.16 -8.79
CA GLY A 87 -0.56 -9.94 -8.60
C GLY A 87 -1.41 -9.48 -7.42
N ILE A 88 -2.44 -10.24 -7.11
CA ILE A 88 -3.42 -9.92 -6.06
C ILE A 88 -3.31 -10.95 -4.94
N SER A 89 -2.91 -10.50 -3.76
CA SER A 89 -2.84 -11.36 -2.57
C SER A 89 -4.20 -11.48 -1.88
N ALA A 90 -4.30 -12.44 -0.95
CA ALA A 90 -5.51 -12.59 -0.14
C ALA A 90 -5.82 -11.33 0.68
N GLY A 91 -4.79 -10.69 1.25
CA GLY A 91 -4.95 -9.44 1.99
C GLY A 91 -5.47 -8.30 1.12
N MET A 92 -4.94 -8.18 -0.09
CA MET A 92 -5.43 -7.21 -1.08
C MET A 92 -6.90 -7.45 -1.42
N ARG A 93 -7.30 -8.72 -1.57
CA ARG A 93 -8.68 -9.08 -1.89
C ARG A 93 -9.65 -8.58 -0.82
N LEU A 94 -9.28 -8.67 0.45
CA LEU A 94 -10.10 -8.16 1.55
C LEU A 94 -10.37 -6.65 1.40
N GLY A 95 -9.33 -5.88 1.10
CA GLY A 95 -9.45 -4.43 0.89
C GLY A 95 -10.26 -4.07 -0.35
N ILE A 96 -10.08 -4.80 -1.45
CA ILE A 96 -10.81 -4.60 -2.70
C ILE A 96 -12.29 -4.89 -2.48
N ASP A 97 -12.61 -6.01 -1.83
CA ASP A 97 -14.00 -6.40 -1.55
C ASP A 97 -14.68 -5.40 -0.62
N ALA A 98 -13.98 -4.91 0.40
CA ALA A 98 -14.49 -3.88 1.30
C ALA A 98 -14.80 -2.58 0.55
N ALA A 99 -13.94 -2.19 -0.40
CA ALA A 99 -14.17 -1.00 -1.23
C ALA A 99 -15.41 -1.17 -2.11
N HIS A 100 -15.55 -2.32 -2.79
CA HIS A 100 -16.73 -2.61 -3.60
C HIS A 100 -18.02 -2.62 -2.77
N PHE A 101 -17.98 -3.26 -1.62
CA PHE A 101 -19.14 -3.32 -0.72
C PHE A 101 -19.56 -1.92 -0.27
N ALA A 102 -18.60 -1.04 -0.01
CA ALA A 102 -18.88 0.35 0.42
C ALA A 102 -19.23 1.28 -0.75
N GLY A 103 -19.22 0.80 -1.98
CA GLY A 103 -19.43 1.64 -3.17
C GLY A 103 -18.30 2.62 -3.45
N ARG A 104 -17.11 2.38 -2.89
CA ARG A 104 -15.93 3.22 -3.09
C ARG A 104 -15.29 2.91 -4.44
N VAL A 105 -14.77 3.94 -5.10
CA VAL A 105 -14.03 3.81 -6.35
C VAL A 105 -12.81 2.91 -6.15
N VAL A 106 -12.62 1.94 -7.05
CA VAL A 106 -11.42 1.09 -7.10
C VAL A 106 -10.71 1.37 -8.41
N GLU A 107 -9.45 1.77 -8.33
CA GLU A 107 -8.60 2.02 -9.48
C GLU A 107 -7.47 1.00 -9.53
N TRP A 108 -7.22 0.45 -10.70
CA TRP A 108 -6.16 -0.51 -10.96
C TRP A 108 -4.99 0.21 -11.61
N ARG A 109 -3.78 -0.02 -11.09
CA ARG A 109 -2.58 0.67 -11.53
C ARG A 109 -1.40 -0.28 -11.70
N LYS A 110 -0.52 0.11 -12.60
CA LYS A 110 0.84 -0.44 -12.73
C LYS A 110 1.83 0.63 -12.33
N LEU A 111 2.95 0.25 -11.73
CA LEU A 111 4.03 1.19 -11.50
C LEU A 111 4.64 1.63 -12.83
N PRO A 112 5.05 2.91 -12.95
CA PRO A 112 5.87 3.34 -14.06
C PRO A 112 7.17 2.53 -14.13
N GLN A 113 7.65 2.27 -15.35
CA GLN A 113 8.84 1.43 -15.56
C GLN A 113 10.06 1.93 -14.78
N TYR A 114 10.26 3.26 -14.70
CA TYR A 114 11.42 3.80 -13.99
C TYR A 114 11.42 3.46 -12.50
N LEU A 115 10.23 3.30 -11.87
CA LEU A 115 10.13 2.88 -10.48
C LEU A 115 10.39 1.37 -10.33
N ILE A 116 9.94 0.57 -11.30
CA ILE A 116 10.25 -0.87 -11.33
C ILE A 116 11.76 -1.05 -11.47
N ASP A 117 12.41 -0.25 -12.30
CA ASP A 117 13.86 -0.27 -12.46
C ASP A 117 14.58 0.07 -11.15
N GLU A 118 14.06 1.02 -10.36
CA GLU A 118 14.61 1.32 -9.04
C GLU A 118 14.55 0.10 -8.11
N MET A 119 13.46 -0.66 -8.14
CA MET A 119 13.30 -1.88 -7.34
C MET A 119 14.35 -2.92 -7.75
N ASP A 120 14.54 -3.14 -9.04
CA ASP A 120 15.53 -4.07 -9.57
C ASP A 120 16.95 -3.60 -9.27
N GLY A 121 17.24 -2.32 -9.44
CA GLY A 121 18.52 -1.71 -9.11
C GLY A 121 18.85 -1.84 -7.62
N PHE A 122 17.89 -1.69 -6.74
CA PHE A 122 18.06 -1.89 -5.31
C PHE A 122 18.43 -3.36 -5.01
N LYS A 123 17.74 -4.28 -5.65
CA LYS A 123 17.99 -5.72 -5.52
C LYS A 123 19.38 -6.10 -6.00
N ALA A 124 19.82 -5.53 -7.11
CA ALA A 124 21.18 -5.74 -7.65
C ALA A 124 22.25 -5.20 -6.70
N ARG A 125 22.02 -4.03 -6.09
CA ARG A 125 22.96 -3.46 -5.11
C ARG A 125 23.08 -4.32 -3.86
N GLU A 126 21.98 -4.86 -3.36
CA GLU A 126 21.99 -5.79 -2.22
C GLU A 126 22.77 -7.06 -2.55
N ALA A 127 22.57 -7.63 -3.73
CA ALA A 127 23.26 -8.85 -4.15
C ALA A 127 24.76 -8.63 -4.30
N ALA A 128 25.22 -7.39 -4.58
CA ALA A 128 26.63 -7.05 -4.73
C ALA A 128 27.37 -6.86 -3.39
N GLN A 129 26.64 -6.76 -2.30
CA GLN A 129 27.20 -6.65 -0.94
C GLN A 129 27.41 -8.03 -0.34
#